data_9a1da6e11666791541890631c78c10cf
#
_entry.id   9a1da6e11666791541890631c78c10cf
#
_cell.length_a   1.000
_cell.length_b   1.000
_cell.length_c   1.000
_cell.angle_alpha   90.00
_cell.angle_beta   90.00
_cell.angle_gamma   90.00
#
_symmetry.space_group_name_H-M   'P 1'
#
loop_
_entity.id
_entity.type
_entity.pdbx_description
1 polymer ?
#
loop_
_entity_poly.entity_id
_entity_poly.type
_entity_poly.pdbx_seq_one_letter_code
_entity_poly.pdbx_strand_id
1 'polypeptide(L)'
;MKMITANEIIETLTAMRDETQGRILARFFKTGKGEYGEGDRFLGIRVPQVRAVAREARDGVGLGEIGKLLRSEWHEVRLCAFLLLAEEMKRALPSRRNRAGNAARRTEIVRFYIAHAYRANNWDLVDLSCVHILGAWLLCPREDGTMPPRTVLDNLAAGGSLWEQRMAIVSTLALIRERQYADTLRIATSLLGHPHDLIHKAVGWMLRE
;
A
#
# COMPACT_ATOMS: atom_id res chain seq x y z
N MET A 1 -2.07 18.49 19.98
CA MET A 1 -1.20 18.10 18.86
C MET A 1 -1.63 18.90 17.63
N LYS A 2 -0.70 19.51 16.88
CA LYS A 2 -1.05 20.31 15.68
C LYS A 2 -1.59 19.34 14.62
N MET A 3 -2.73 19.66 14.02
CA MET A 3 -3.25 18.96 12.84
C MET A 3 -2.38 19.35 11.64
N ILE A 4 -1.94 18.34 10.88
CA ILE A 4 -1.17 18.52 9.66
C ILE A 4 -2.09 18.27 8.49
N THR A 5 -2.14 19.21 7.57
CA THR A 5 -3.00 19.16 6.38
C THR A 5 -2.31 18.48 5.20
N ALA A 6 -3.09 17.98 4.25
CA ALA A 6 -2.58 17.46 2.99
C ALA A 6 -1.74 18.50 2.23
N ASN A 7 -2.17 19.78 2.27
CA ASN A 7 -1.46 20.87 1.59
C ASN A 7 -0.05 21.09 2.17
N GLU A 8 0.11 21.09 3.51
CA GLU A 8 1.44 21.21 4.13
C GLU A 8 2.38 20.07 3.69
N ILE A 9 1.86 18.85 3.55
CA ILE A 9 2.66 17.70 3.08
C ILE A 9 3.00 17.85 1.59
N ILE A 10 2.04 18.25 0.76
CA ILE A 10 2.26 18.47 -0.68
C ILE A 10 3.31 19.57 -0.90
N GLU A 11 3.22 20.67 -0.17
CA GLU A 11 4.20 21.77 -0.22
C GLU A 11 5.59 21.29 0.17
N THR A 12 5.69 20.51 1.26
CA THR A 12 6.96 19.93 1.72
C THR A 12 7.59 19.03 0.66
N LEU A 13 6.80 18.14 0.06
CA LEU A 13 7.28 17.26 -1.00
C LEU A 13 7.63 18.05 -2.27
N THR A 14 6.79 19.02 -2.68
CA THR A 14 7.04 19.82 -3.88
C THR A 14 8.31 20.66 -3.75
N ALA A 15 8.64 21.14 -2.55
CA ALA A 15 9.89 21.86 -2.30
C ALA A 15 11.16 21.00 -2.50
N MET A 16 11.02 19.65 -2.48
CA MET A 16 12.12 18.70 -2.73
C MET A 16 12.21 18.27 -4.21
N ARG A 17 11.42 18.88 -5.12
CA ARG A 17 11.33 18.47 -6.52
C ARG A 17 12.69 18.48 -7.22
N ASP A 18 12.97 17.40 -7.95
CA ASP A 18 14.12 17.25 -8.85
C ASP A 18 13.62 16.78 -10.23
N GLU A 19 13.59 17.67 -11.19
CA GLU A 19 13.07 17.36 -12.54
C GLU A 19 13.94 16.33 -13.29
N THR A 20 15.25 16.31 -13.04
CA THR A 20 16.13 15.33 -13.66
C THR A 20 15.86 13.95 -13.13
N GLN A 21 15.78 13.80 -11.81
CA GLN A 21 15.40 12.55 -11.18
C GLN A 21 13.96 12.14 -11.53
N GLY A 22 13.03 13.08 -11.66
CA GLY A 22 11.65 12.83 -12.09
C GLY A 22 11.58 12.16 -13.46
N ARG A 23 12.36 12.64 -14.43
CA ARG A 23 12.47 12.00 -15.76
C ARG A 23 13.05 10.59 -15.70
N ILE A 24 14.02 10.35 -14.82
CA ILE A 24 14.61 9.02 -14.62
C ILE A 24 13.55 8.07 -14.04
N LEU A 25 12.81 8.52 -13.00
CA LEU A 25 11.76 7.71 -12.38
C LEU A 25 10.62 7.42 -13.36
N ALA A 26 10.16 8.39 -14.14
CA ALA A 26 9.13 8.18 -15.14
C ALA A 26 9.52 7.06 -16.14
N ARG A 27 10.75 7.03 -16.60
CA ARG A 27 11.26 5.94 -17.46
C ARG A 27 11.34 4.60 -16.73
N PHE A 28 11.81 4.60 -15.49
CA PHE A 28 11.94 3.40 -14.67
C PHE A 28 10.58 2.76 -14.37
N PHE A 29 9.58 3.58 -14.03
CA PHE A 29 8.22 3.17 -13.71
C PHE A 29 7.30 3.01 -14.95
N LYS A 30 7.88 3.09 -16.15
CA LYS A 30 7.15 2.78 -17.39
C LYS A 30 5.88 3.63 -17.57
N THR A 31 6.05 4.95 -17.65
CA THR A 31 4.91 5.89 -17.75
C THR A 31 4.55 6.28 -19.18
N GLY A 32 5.21 5.70 -20.18
CA GLY A 32 4.93 5.92 -21.60
C GLY A 32 3.57 5.38 -22.01
N LYS A 33 3.10 5.81 -23.19
CA LYS A 33 1.82 5.37 -23.74
C LYS A 33 1.79 3.85 -23.93
N GLY A 34 0.76 3.19 -23.40
CA GLY A 34 0.58 1.73 -23.44
C GLY A 34 1.42 0.96 -22.42
N GLU A 35 2.20 1.65 -21.58
CA GLU A 35 2.96 1.02 -20.49
C GLU A 35 2.13 0.95 -19.20
N TYR A 36 2.51 0.09 -18.26
CA TYR A 36 1.73 -0.19 -17.04
C TYR A 36 1.61 1.00 -16.08
N GLY A 37 2.49 1.98 -16.15
CA GLY A 37 2.46 3.23 -15.36
C GLY A 37 2.01 4.44 -16.18
N GLU A 38 1.35 4.24 -17.34
CA GLU A 38 0.91 5.32 -18.22
C GLU A 38 0.22 6.45 -17.46
N GLY A 39 0.66 7.68 -17.73
CA GLY A 39 0.10 8.90 -17.14
C GLY A 39 0.56 9.22 -15.72
N ASP A 40 1.40 8.39 -15.09
CA ASP A 40 1.94 8.68 -13.78
C ASP A 40 2.99 9.81 -13.83
N ARG A 41 3.00 10.69 -12.84
CA ARG A 41 3.84 11.89 -12.77
C ARG A 41 4.72 11.87 -11.52
N PHE A 42 5.99 12.22 -11.68
CA PHE A 42 7.00 12.17 -10.64
C PHE A 42 7.55 13.54 -10.27
N LEU A 43 7.65 13.81 -8.97
CA LEU A 43 8.38 14.96 -8.43
C LEU A 43 9.91 14.73 -8.48
N GLY A 44 10.34 13.47 -8.49
CA GLY A 44 11.76 13.11 -8.49
C GLY A 44 12.34 12.91 -7.09
N ILE A 45 11.50 12.60 -6.10
CA ILE A 45 11.91 12.41 -4.71
C ILE A 45 12.19 10.93 -4.46
N ARG A 46 13.30 10.63 -3.81
CA ARG A 46 13.65 9.25 -3.46
C ARG A 46 12.81 8.73 -2.29
N VAL A 47 12.48 7.44 -2.30
CA VAL A 47 11.67 6.77 -1.26
C VAL A 47 12.12 7.09 0.18
N PRO A 48 13.42 7.11 0.54
CA PRO A 48 13.83 7.48 1.90
C PRO A 48 13.39 8.89 2.33
N GLN A 49 13.36 9.85 1.41
CA GLN A 49 12.92 11.22 1.68
C GLN A 49 11.40 11.27 1.88
N VAL A 50 10.63 10.58 1.02
CA VAL A 50 9.17 10.44 1.20
C VAL A 50 8.84 9.79 2.56
N ARG A 51 9.60 8.75 2.95
CA ARG A 51 9.46 8.10 4.27
C ARG A 51 9.77 9.04 5.43
N ALA A 52 10.72 9.96 5.28
CA ALA A 52 11.03 10.95 6.30
C ALA A 52 9.84 11.89 6.51
N VAL A 53 9.27 12.45 5.43
CA VAL A 53 8.09 13.31 5.49
C VAL A 53 6.89 12.57 6.11
N ALA A 54 6.60 11.34 5.69
CA ALA A 54 5.52 10.53 6.26
C ALA A 54 5.74 10.30 7.77
N ARG A 55 6.96 10.05 8.21
CA ARG A 55 7.29 9.82 9.62
C ARG A 55 7.09 11.08 10.46
N GLU A 56 7.47 12.23 9.96
CA GLU A 56 7.28 13.52 10.64
C GLU A 56 5.80 13.89 10.76
N ALA A 57 5.01 13.61 9.72
CA ALA A 57 3.59 13.95 9.67
C ALA A 57 2.67 12.95 10.39
N ARG A 58 3.12 11.73 10.65
CA ARG A 58 2.29 10.57 11.06
C ARG A 58 1.35 10.80 12.26
N ASP A 59 1.75 11.65 13.19
CA ASP A 59 0.99 11.87 14.45
C ASP A 59 -0.05 13.00 14.33
N GLY A 60 -0.06 13.74 13.19
CA GLY A 60 -0.95 14.88 12.96
C GLY A 60 -1.94 14.73 11.82
N VAL A 61 -1.92 13.60 11.08
CA VAL A 61 -2.70 13.43 9.84
C VAL A 61 -3.82 12.43 10.02
N GLY A 62 -5.07 12.82 9.76
CA GLY A 62 -6.23 11.93 9.76
C GLY A 62 -6.52 11.32 8.39
N LEU A 63 -7.41 10.29 8.34
CA LEU A 63 -7.78 9.60 7.10
C LEU A 63 -8.34 10.55 6.02
N GLY A 64 -9.06 11.60 6.43
CA GLY A 64 -9.56 12.62 5.48
C GLY A 64 -8.44 13.34 4.72
N GLU A 65 -7.35 13.69 5.41
CA GLU A 65 -6.18 14.32 4.79
C GLU A 65 -5.40 13.30 3.94
N ILE A 66 -5.25 12.06 4.42
CA ILE A 66 -4.65 10.96 3.64
C ILE A 66 -5.44 10.76 2.33
N GLY A 67 -6.78 10.82 2.38
CA GLY A 67 -7.62 10.73 1.19
C GLY A 67 -7.41 11.87 0.18
N LYS A 68 -7.09 13.07 0.67
CA LYS A 68 -6.72 14.20 -0.21
C LYS A 68 -5.37 13.94 -0.89
N LEU A 69 -4.36 13.44 -0.17
CA LEU A 69 -3.06 13.07 -0.71
C LEU A 69 -3.19 11.97 -1.78
N LEU A 70 -4.03 10.94 -1.56
CA LEU A 70 -4.27 9.87 -2.54
C LEU A 70 -4.85 10.38 -3.86
N ARG A 71 -5.55 11.52 -3.88
CA ARG A 71 -6.08 12.12 -5.11
C ARG A 71 -5.03 12.86 -5.95
N SER A 72 -3.83 13.05 -5.41
CA SER A 72 -2.75 13.75 -6.11
C SER A 72 -2.37 13.06 -7.42
N GLU A 73 -2.03 13.85 -8.43
CA GLU A 73 -1.41 13.37 -9.67
C GLU A 73 0.06 12.93 -9.48
N TRP A 74 0.72 13.42 -8.43
CA TRP A 74 2.12 13.12 -8.15
C TRP A 74 2.27 11.77 -7.44
N HIS A 75 3.10 10.92 -8.01
CA HIS A 75 3.38 9.58 -7.49
C HIS A 75 3.86 9.59 -6.03
N GLU A 76 4.86 10.42 -5.72
CA GLU A 76 5.45 10.47 -4.38
C GLU A 76 4.49 11.04 -3.32
N VAL A 77 3.53 11.86 -3.71
CA VAL A 77 2.46 12.31 -2.79
C VAL A 77 1.54 11.14 -2.44
N ARG A 78 1.15 10.31 -3.43
CA ARG A 78 0.38 9.08 -3.17
C ARG A 78 1.18 8.06 -2.36
N LEU A 79 2.49 7.92 -2.67
CA LEU A 79 3.38 7.07 -1.87
C LEU A 79 3.42 7.53 -0.40
N CYS A 80 3.55 8.82 -0.14
CA CYS A 80 3.49 9.39 1.20
C CYS A 80 2.17 9.03 1.91
N ALA A 81 1.04 9.15 1.20
CA ALA A 81 -0.27 8.79 1.73
C ALA A 81 -0.36 7.31 2.13
N PHE A 82 0.11 6.40 1.30
CA PHE A 82 0.14 4.96 1.63
C PHE A 82 1.09 4.64 2.79
N LEU A 83 2.22 5.32 2.89
CA LEU A 83 3.14 5.18 4.03
C LEU A 83 2.52 5.70 5.32
N LEU A 84 1.81 6.82 5.28
CA LEU A 84 1.03 7.34 6.43
C LEU A 84 -0.04 6.35 6.87
N LEU A 85 -0.75 5.74 5.91
CA LEU A 85 -1.77 4.73 6.21
C LEU A 85 -1.17 3.47 6.84
N ALA A 86 0.02 3.05 6.39
CA ALA A 86 0.76 1.95 7.01
C ALA A 86 1.21 2.29 8.45
N GLU A 87 1.63 3.52 8.73
CA GLU A 87 1.95 3.98 10.09
C GLU A 87 0.69 4.03 10.98
N GLU A 88 -0.48 4.43 10.44
CA GLU A 88 -1.77 4.35 11.13
C GLU A 88 -2.11 2.90 11.50
N MET A 89 -1.97 1.96 10.57
CA MET A 89 -2.18 0.55 10.82
C MET A 89 -1.23 0.05 11.94
N LYS A 90 0.05 0.36 11.83
CA LYS A 90 1.05 -0.05 12.83
C LYS A 90 0.68 0.42 14.25
N ARG A 91 0.14 1.63 14.41
CA ARG A 91 -0.33 2.13 15.70
C ARG A 91 -1.59 1.41 16.21
N ALA A 92 -2.43 0.95 15.29
CA ALA A 92 -3.66 0.21 15.62
C ALA A 92 -3.41 -1.28 15.93
N LEU A 93 -2.23 -1.81 15.58
CA LEU A 93 -1.86 -3.20 15.87
C LEU A 93 -1.63 -3.43 17.37
N PRO A 94 -1.83 -4.68 17.86
CA PRO A 94 -1.42 -5.06 19.21
C PRO A 94 0.06 -4.76 19.47
N SER A 95 0.37 -4.32 20.67
CA SER A 95 1.73 -3.98 21.09
C SER A 95 1.97 -4.34 22.56
N ARG A 96 3.23 -4.28 23.02
CA ARG A 96 3.56 -4.50 24.44
C ARG A 96 2.81 -3.56 25.39
N ARG A 97 2.53 -2.32 24.95
CA ARG A 97 1.82 -1.29 25.73
C ARG A 97 0.31 -1.38 25.60
N ASN A 98 -0.20 -1.91 24.48
CA ASN A 98 -1.61 -2.10 24.21
C ASN A 98 -1.81 -3.49 23.56
N ARG A 99 -2.05 -4.51 24.39
CA ARG A 99 -2.18 -5.90 23.94
C ARG A 99 -3.38 -6.15 23.01
N ALA A 100 -4.46 -5.41 23.19
CA ALA A 100 -5.64 -5.52 22.34
C ALA A 100 -5.48 -4.80 20.99
N GLY A 101 -4.64 -3.77 20.96
CA GLY A 101 -4.62 -2.83 19.83
C GLY A 101 -5.95 -2.08 19.71
N ASN A 102 -6.27 -1.64 18.49
CA ASN A 102 -7.57 -1.02 18.17
C ASN A 102 -8.17 -1.72 16.95
N ALA A 103 -9.03 -2.70 17.17
CA ALA A 103 -9.63 -3.53 16.14
C ALA A 103 -10.55 -2.73 15.19
N ALA A 104 -11.38 -1.81 15.75
CA ALA A 104 -12.22 -0.92 14.96
C ALA A 104 -11.37 -0.08 13.99
N ARG A 105 -10.30 0.52 14.53
CA ARG A 105 -9.41 1.36 13.72
C ARG A 105 -8.72 0.55 12.61
N ARG A 106 -8.26 -0.68 12.89
CA ARG A 106 -7.70 -1.56 11.86
C ARG A 106 -8.69 -1.84 10.74
N THR A 107 -9.94 -2.13 11.08
CA THR A 107 -11.00 -2.39 10.10
C THR A 107 -11.33 -1.14 9.28
N GLU A 108 -11.37 0.03 9.90
CA GLU A 108 -11.56 1.32 9.23
C GLU A 108 -10.43 1.60 8.22
N ILE A 109 -9.18 1.41 8.65
CA ILE A 109 -8.00 1.62 7.79
C ILE A 109 -8.04 0.69 6.57
N VAL A 110 -8.36 -0.60 6.75
CA VAL A 110 -8.41 -1.54 5.62
C VAL A 110 -9.56 -1.23 4.67
N ARG A 111 -10.73 -0.87 5.19
CA ARG A 111 -11.84 -0.42 4.33
C ARG A 111 -11.45 0.80 3.51
N PHE A 112 -10.81 1.77 4.15
CA PHE A 112 -10.30 2.96 3.48
C PHE A 112 -9.24 2.60 2.42
N TYR A 113 -8.30 1.71 2.75
CA TYR A 113 -7.26 1.25 1.84
C TYR A 113 -7.84 0.58 0.58
N ILE A 114 -8.76 -0.37 0.75
CA ILE A 114 -9.43 -1.08 -0.35
C ILE A 114 -10.25 -0.11 -1.21
N ALA A 115 -10.99 0.81 -0.59
CA ALA A 115 -11.76 1.83 -1.32
C ALA A 115 -10.87 2.77 -2.18
N HIS A 116 -9.58 2.87 -1.86
CA HIS A 116 -8.62 3.68 -2.60
C HIS A 116 -7.57 2.83 -3.36
N ALA A 117 -7.78 1.51 -3.49
CA ALA A 117 -6.84 0.60 -4.15
C ALA A 117 -6.50 1.04 -5.58
N TYR A 118 -7.47 1.63 -6.31
CA TYR A 118 -7.29 2.17 -7.65
C TYR A 118 -6.22 3.30 -7.74
N ARG A 119 -5.81 3.88 -6.59
CA ARG A 119 -4.75 4.89 -6.51
C ARG A 119 -3.36 4.29 -6.34
N ALA A 120 -3.26 3.00 -6.02
CA ALA A 120 -2.02 2.24 -5.99
C ALA A 120 -1.68 1.73 -7.40
N ASN A 121 -1.53 2.64 -8.33
CA ASN A 121 -1.40 2.39 -9.77
C ASN A 121 0.06 2.10 -10.21
N ASN A 122 0.89 1.61 -9.32
CA ASN A 122 2.24 1.12 -9.63
C ASN A 122 2.70 0.09 -8.58
N TRP A 123 3.68 -0.74 -8.94
CA TRP A 123 4.12 -1.87 -8.12
C TRP A 123 4.70 -1.43 -6.76
N ASP A 124 5.43 -0.32 -6.70
CA ASP A 124 6.01 0.16 -5.44
C ASP A 124 4.95 0.69 -4.46
N LEU A 125 3.89 1.36 -4.94
CA LEU A 125 2.76 1.79 -4.12
C LEU A 125 2.05 0.59 -3.49
N VAL A 126 1.92 -0.51 -4.23
CA VAL A 126 1.36 -1.77 -3.73
C VAL A 126 2.30 -2.41 -2.72
N ASP A 127 3.55 -2.69 -3.11
CA ASP A 127 4.50 -3.49 -2.34
C ASP A 127 4.89 -2.82 -1.01
N LEU A 128 4.97 -1.49 -0.98
CA LEU A 128 5.30 -0.73 0.23
C LEU A 128 4.12 -0.53 1.19
N SER A 129 2.89 -0.87 0.79
CA SER A 129 1.70 -0.64 1.59
C SER A 129 0.94 -1.92 1.97
N CYS A 130 0.66 -2.81 1.02
CA CYS A 130 -0.30 -3.90 1.20
C CYS A 130 0.11 -4.91 2.30
N VAL A 131 1.38 -5.22 2.43
CA VAL A 131 1.90 -6.12 3.48
C VAL A 131 1.65 -5.55 4.86
N HIS A 132 1.87 -4.23 5.01
CA HIS A 132 1.76 -3.52 6.29
C HIS A 132 0.32 -3.15 6.65
N ILE A 133 -0.59 -3.11 5.69
CA ILE A 133 -1.99 -2.73 5.89
C ILE A 133 -2.88 -3.98 5.83
N LEU A 134 -3.09 -4.53 4.65
CA LEU A 134 -3.98 -5.68 4.46
C LEU A 134 -3.40 -6.94 5.10
N GLY A 135 -2.13 -7.26 4.83
CA GLY A 135 -1.47 -8.44 5.39
C GLY A 135 -1.45 -8.42 6.92
N ALA A 136 -1.11 -7.28 7.53
CA ALA A 136 -1.10 -7.12 8.98
C ALA A 136 -2.51 -7.24 9.60
N TRP A 137 -3.54 -6.71 8.94
CA TRP A 137 -4.92 -6.84 9.40
C TRP A 137 -5.39 -8.30 9.39
N LEU A 138 -5.05 -9.06 8.36
CA LEU A 138 -5.41 -10.48 8.24
C LEU A 138 -4.87 -11.35 9.38
N LEU A 139 -3.87 -10.89 10.11
CA LEU A 139 -3.25 -11.58 11.25
C LEU A 139 -3.85 -11.21 12.60
N CYS A 140 -4.78 -10.26 12.65
CA CYS A 140 -5.32 -9.74 13.89
C CYS A 140 -6.83 -9.93 13.98
N PRO A 141 -7.38 -10.37 15.13
CA PRO A 141 -8.81 -10.50 15.28
C PRO A 141 -9.54 -9.16 15.15
N ARG A 142 -10.77 -9.20 14.65
CA ARG A 142 -11.70 -8.08 14.56
C ARG A 142 -12.29 -7.77 15.96
N GLU A 143 -13.20 -6.78 16.02
CA GLU A 143 -13.87 -6.38 17.27
C GLU A 143 -14.71 -7.50 17.88
N ASP A 144 -15.31 -8.35 17.04
CA ASP A 144 -16.11 -9.51 17.44
C ASP A 144 -15.26 -10.74 17.85
N GLY A 145 -13.94 -10.59 17.88
CA GLY A 145 -12.99 -11.66 18.20
C GLY A 145 -12.72 -12.64 17.05
N THR A 146 -13.44 -12.54 15.92
CA THR A 146 -13.22 -13.42 14.76
C THR A 146 -12.07 -12.93 13.90
N MET A 147 -11.41 -13.86 13.21
CA MET A 147 -10.37 -13.48 12.24
C MET A 147 -11.00 -12.83 10.98
N PRO A 148 -10.31 -11.90 10.35
CA PRO A 148 -10.76 -11.33 9.08
C PRO A 148 -10.95 -12.41 8.01
N PRO A 149 -11.98 -12.27 7.14
CA PRO A 149 -12.23 -13.24 6.09
C PRO A 149 -11.10 -13.22 5.05
N ARG A 150 -10.54 -14.40 4.74
CA ARG A 150 -9.47 -14.52 3.73
C ARG A 150 -9.99 -14.31 2.30
N THR A 151 -11.31 -14.37 2.09
CA THR A 151 -11.97 -14.10 0.81
C THR A 151 -11.69 -12.71 0.26
N VAL A 152 -11.24 -11.77 1.09
CA VAL A 152 -10.78 -10.46 0.59
C VAL A 152 -9.61 -10.61 -0.40
N LEU A 153 -8.73 -11.58 -0.20
CA LEU A 153 -7.63 -11.87 -1.12
C LEU A 153 -8.15 -12.45 -2.44
N ASP A 154 -9.16 -13.32 -2.37
CA ASP A 154 -9.79 -13.90 -3.57
C ASP A 154 -10.49 -12.82 -4.40
N ASN A 155 -11.21 -11.92 -3.74
CA ASN A 155 -11.91 -10.82 -4.41
C ASN A 155 -10.92 -9.90 -5.13
N LEU A 156 -9.79 -9.56 -4.50
CA LEU A 156 -8.73 -8.75 -5.12
C LEU A 156 -8.04 -9.51 -6.27
N ALA A 157 -7.78 -10.82 -6.11
CA ALA A 157 -7.17 -11.64 -7.16
C ALA A 157 -8.07 -11.82 -8.38
N ALA A 158 -9.40 -11.88 -8.17
CA ALA A 158 -10.41 -11.95 -9.23
C ALA A 158 -10.74 -10.57 -9.83
N GLY A 159 -10.25 -9.48 -9.27
CA GLY A 159 -10.47 -8.11 -9.74
C GLY A 159 -9.86 -7.87 -11.13
N GLY A 160 -10.40 -6.89 -11.86
CA GLY A 160 -9.91 -6.53 -13.19
C GLY A 160 -8.64 -5.69 -13.21
N SER A 161 -8.17 -5.24 -12.04
CA SER A 161 -7.00 -4.38 -11.92
C SER A 161 -5.72 -5.20 -11.66
N LEU A 162 -4.70 -4.99 -12.49
CA LEU A 162 -3.34 -5.52 -12.28
C LEU A 162 -2.84 -5.27 -10.85
N TRP A 163 -3.15 -4.12 -10.31
CA TRP A 163 -2.64 -3.69 -9.00
C TRP A 163 -3.40 -4.32 -7.84
N GLU A 164 -4.71 -4.55 -7.97
CA GLU A 164 -5.50 -5.31 -7.01
C GLU A 164 -5.05 -6.77 -6.95
N GLN A 165 -4.82 -7.39 -8.12
CA GLN A 165 -4.29 -8.75 -8.20
C GLN A 165 -2.89 -8.84 -7.58
N ARG A 166 -2.01 -7.86 -7.83
CA ARG A 166 -0.71 -7.79 -7.17
C ARG A 166 -0.84 -7.58 -5.66
N MET A 167 -1.78 -6.74 -5.22
CA MET A 167 -2.09 -6.51 -3.80
C MET A 167 -2.53 -7.81 -3.12
N ALA A 168 -3.35 -8.64 -3.78
CA ALA A 168 -3.80 -9.93 -3.26
C ALA A 168 -2.61 -10.83 -2.91
N ILE A 169 -1.72 -11.06 -3.88
CA ILE A 169 -0.60 -11.99 -3.69
C ILE A 169 0.49 -11.41 -2.77
N VAL A 170 0.88 -10.14 -2.92
CA VAL A 170 1.96 -9.54 -2.12
C VAL A 170 1.55 -9.36 -0.65
N SER A 171 0.27 -9.13 -0.34
CA SER A 171 -0.22 -9.08 1.05
C SER A 171 0.05 -10.38 1.82
N THR A 172 0.13 -11.51 1.13
CA THR A 172 0.39 -12.82 1.77
C THR A 172 1.79 -12.93 2.37
N LEU A 173 2.72 -12.01 2.05
CA LEU A 173 4.03 -11.96 2.69
C LEU A 173 3.93 -11.85 4.23
N ALA A 174 2.94 -11.14 4.73
CA ALA A 174 2.70 -11.07 6.18
C ALA A 174 2.32 -12.45 6.75
N LEU A 175 1.53 -13.22 6.00
CA LEU A 175 1.10 -14.58 6.39
C LEU A 175 2.26 -15.59 6.32
N ILE A 176 3.09 -15.49 5.27
CA ILE A 176 4.30 -16.32 5.09
C ILE A 176 5.23 -16.15 6.31
N ARG A 177 5.45 -14.94 6.78
CA ARG A 177 6.28 -14.64 7.95
C ARG A 177 5.76 -15.29 9.23
N GLU A 178 4.46 -15.54 9.32
CA GLU A 178 3.78 -16.26 10.39
C GLU A 178 3.58 -17.75 10.05
N ARG A 179 4.27 -18.27 9.02
CA ARG A 179 4.22 -19.67 8.56
C ARG A 179 2.81 -20.12 8.13
N GLN A 180 1.98 -19.21 7.65
CA GLN A 180 0.63 -19.47 7.12
C GLN A 180 0.68 -19.44 5.58
N TYR A 181 0.96 -20.57 4.94
CA TYR A 181 1.25 -20.65 3.51
C TYR A 181 0.00 -20.89 2.63
N ALA A 182 -1.09 -21.39 3.20
CA ALA A 182 -2.27 -21.84 2.45
C ALA A 182 -2.86 -20.76 1.53
N ASP A 183 -2.96 -19.54 2.04
CA ASP A 183 -3.48 -18.40 1.24
C ASP A 183 -2.52 -18.02 0.11
N THR A 184 -1.22 -18.04 0.36
CA THR A 184 -0.20 -17.77 -0.67
C THR A 184 -0.31 -18.78 -1.81
N LEU A 185 -0.37 -20.07 -1.49
CA LEU A 185 -0.47 -21.12 -2.50
C LEU A 185 -1.79 -21.01 -3.30
N ARG A 186 -2.89 -20.75 -2.62
CA ARG A 186 -4.21 -20.59 -3.24
C ARG A 186 -4.25 -19.40 -4.21
N ILE A 187 -3.79 -18.22 -3.77
CA ILE A 187 -3.76 -17.02 -4.61
C ILE A 187 -2.71 -17.16 -5.72
N ALA A 188 -1.55 -17.73 -5.44
CA ALA A 188 -0.54 -18.01 -6.48
C ALA A 188 -1.12 -18.91 -7.57
N THR A 189 -1.83 -19.99 -7.20
CA THR A 189 -2.47 -20.90 -8.17
C THR A 189 -3.48 -20.18 -9.05
N SER A 190 -4.31 -19.29 -8.47
CA SER A 190 -5.30 -18.52 -9.25
C SER A 190 -4.65 -17.54 -10.24
N LEU A 191 -3.42 -17.09 -9.98
CA LEU A 191 -2.71 -16.10 -10.78
C LEU A 191 -1.64 -16.70 -11.71
N LEU A 192 -1.42 -18.03 -11.72
CA LEU A 192 -0.37 -18.66 -12.53
C LEU A 192 -0.52 -18.39 -14.04
N GLY A 193 -1.75 -18.36 -14.55
CA GLY A 193 -2.04 -18.09 -15.96
C GLY A 193 -2.19 -16.61 -16.32
N HIS A 194 -1.81 -15.70 -15.42
CA HIS A 194 -1.97 -14.27 -15.66
C HIS A 194 -1.07 -13.78 -16.81
N PRO A 195 -1.55 -12.93 -17.76
CA PRO A 195 -0.76 -12.55 -18.93
C PRO A 195 0.39 -11.57 -18.63
N HIS A 196 0.36 -10.88 -17.47
CA HIS A 196 1.28 -9.78 -17.17
C HIS A 196 2.47 -10.23 -16.32
N ASP A 197 3.71 -9.92 -16.75
CA ASP A 197 4.96 -10.33 -16.10
C ASP A 197 5.12 -9.80 -14.66
N LEU A 198 4.55 -8.65 -14.32
CA LEU A 198 4.57 -8.12 -12.96
C LEU A 198 3.80 -8.99 -11.96
N ILE A 199 2.78 -9.74 -12.42
CA ILE A 199 2.10 -10.73 -11.58
C ILE A 199 2.96 -11.97 -11.43
N HIS A 200 3.57 -12.47 -12.51
CA HIS A 200 4.51 -13.60 -12.42
C HIS A 200 5.69 -13.31 -11.47
N LYS A 201 6.23 -12.09 -11.52
CA LYS A 201 7.28 -11.65 -10.59
C LYS A 201 6.79 -11.63 -9.15
N ALA A 202 5.58 -11.17 -8.89
CA ALA A 202 5.00 -11.15 -7.54
C ALA A 202 4.73 -12.56 -7.02
N VAL A 203 4.13 -13.43 -7.84
CA VAL A 203 3.89 -14.84 -7.52
C VAL A 203 5.21 -15.55 -7.24
N GLY A 204 6.19 -15.43 -8.13
CA GLY A 204 7.50 -16.05 -7.95
C GLY A 204 8.24 -15.52 -6.71
N TRP A 205 8.09 -14.25 -6.38
CA TRP A 205 8.63 -13.68 -5.15
C TRP A 205 7.97 -14.32 -3.92
N MET A 206 6.66 -14.38 -3.83
CA MET A 206 5.94 -14.95 -2.68
C MET A 206 6.18 -16.46 -2.51
N LEU A 207 6.32 -17.21 -3.61
CA LEU A 207 6.63 -18.64 -3.57
C LEU A 207 8.09 -18.94 -3.14
N ARG A 208 8.99 -17.98 -3.28
CA ARG A 208 10.39 -18.10 -2.85
C ARG A 208 10.56 -17.80 -1.37
N GLU A 209 9.77 -16.88 -0.78
CA GLU A 209 9.81 -16.52 0.65
C GLU A 209 9.29 -17.66 1.54
#